data_d0006c43c483a751a8ba8898c7abd7f5
#
_entry.id   d0006c43c483a751a8ba8898c7abd7f5
#
_cell.length_a   1.000
_cell.length_b   1.000
_cell.length_c   1.000
_cell.angle_alpha   90.00
_cell.angle_beta   90.00
_cell.angle_gamma   90.00
#
_symmetry.space_group_name_H-M   'P 1'
#
loop_
_entity.id
_entity.type
_entity.pdbx_description
1 polymer ?
#
loop_
_entity_poly.entity_id
_entity_poly.type
_entity_poly.pdbx_seq_one_letter_code
_entity_poly.pdbx_strand_id
1 'polypeptide(L)'
;LYHGRVSRTFVSADFANWSQSSAIQFVRSPQHHLHGPGKSRIGEQTHEGISVWNRGNVLVGISGMWHGTPEWKDLTIDLGFVVSNDAVHFREPVHEHIFLKRGKDDEWDQGGLLQAQGFENVGDETRIYYGAWDPRAWQNSPPRGGVGIATLPRDRFADLVVDETTK
;
A
#
# COMPACT_ATOMS: atom_id res chain seq x y z
N LEU A 1 4.94 -16.66 -16.32
CA LEU A 1 4.04 -15.50 -16.15
C LEU A 1 4.76 -14.46 -15.29
N TYR A 2 5.08 -13.32 -15.88
CA TYR A 2 5.67 -12.20 -15.15
C TYR A 2 4.52 -11.34 -14.61
N HIS A 3 4.37 -11.29 -13.30
CA HIS A 3 3.29 -10.57 -12.64
C HIS A 3 3.74 -9.21 -12.06
N GLY A 4 4.99 -8.81 -12.30
CA GLY A 4 5.54 -7.69 -11.57
C GLY A 4 5.64 -7.98 -10.07
N ARG A 5 5.56 -6.94 -9.23
CA ARG A 5 5.52 -7.10 -7.78
C ARG A 5 4.11 -7.47 -7.34
N VAL A 6 3.98 -8.55 -6.63
CA VAL A 6 2.74 -9.03 -6.02
C VAL A 6 2.99 -9.40 -4.57
N SER A 7 1.98 -9.22 -3.72
CA SER A 7 2.06 -9.65 -2.33
C SER A 7 1.69 -11.13 -2.19
N ARG A 8 2.37 -11.83 -1.29
CA ARG A 8 2.07 -13.21 -0.92
C ARG A 8 2.06 -13.36 0.59
N THR A 9 1.21 -14.23 1.09
CA THR A 9 1.14 -14.58 2.51
C THR A 9 2.04 -15.78 2.80
N PHE A 10 2.79 -15.67 3.88
CA PHE A 10 3.51 -16.79 4.50
C PHE A 10 2.93 -17.01 5.89
N VAL A 11 2.75 -18.25 6.27
CA VAL A 11 2.14 -18.66 7.54
C VAL A 11 3.11 -19.56 8.29
N SER A 12 3.24 -19.32 9.58
CA SER A 12 4.03 -20.16 10.50
C SER A 12 3.29 -20.29 11.83
N ALA A 13 3.31 -21.48 12.41
CA ALA A 13 2.82 -21.74 13.76
C ALA A 13 3.89 -21.60 14.84
N ASP A 14 5.16 -21.62 14.45
CA ASP A 14 6.32 -21.69 15.37
C ASP A 14 7.42 -20.66 15.08
N PHE A 15 7.21 -19.78 14.10
CA PHE A 15 8.18 -18.81 13.59
C PHE A 15 9.49 -19.41 13.03
N ALA A 16 9.60 -20.73 12.97
CA ALA A 16 10.75 -21.43 12.41
C ALA A 16 10.44 -22.05 11.05
N ASN A 17 9.26 -22.65 10.93
CA ASN A 17 8.80 -23.29 9.70
C ASN A 17 7.70 -22.46 9.04
N TRP A 18 7.94 -22.07 7.79
CA TRP A 18 7.02 -21.18 7.04
C TRP A 18 6.46 -21.88 5.81
N SER A 19 5.17 -21.78 5.64
CA SER A 19 4.46 -22.25 4.44
C SER A 19 3.98 -21.03 3.64
N GLN A 20 4.21 -21.05 2.34
CA GLN A 20 3.71 -20.03 1.43
C GLN A 20 2.30 -20.38 0.98
N SER A 21 1.40 -19.41 1.00
CA SER A 21 0.09 -19.54 0.37
C SER A 21 0.24 -19.77 -1.13
N SER A 22 -0.60 -20.65 -1.69
CA SER A 22 -0.68 -20.88 -3.14
C SER A 22 -1.29 -19.69 -3.89
N ALA A 23 -2.12 -18.90 -3.22
CA ALA A 23 -2.76 -17.72 -3.79
C ALA A 23 -1.85 -16.49 -3.78
N ILE A 24 -2.06 -15.60 -4.75
CA ILE A 24 -1.53 -14.24 -4.70
C ILE A 24 -2.37 -13.47 -3.69
N GLN A 25 -1.73 -12.86 -2.72
CA GLN A 25 -2.39 -12.12 -1.65
C GLN A 25 -3.09 -10.87 -2.19
N PHE A 26 -2.38 -10.11 -3.00
CA PHE A 26 -2.86 -8.88 -3.60
C PHE A 26 -2.08 -8.57 -4.87
N VAL A 27 -2.80 -8.13 -5.88
CA VAL A 27 -2.26 -7.52 -7.10
C VAL A 27 -3.10 -6.29 -7.41
N ARG A 28 -2.45 -5.17 -7.58
CA ARG A 28 -3.12 -3.90 -7.78
C ARG A 28 -3.84 -3.83 -9.13
N SER A 29 -3.20 -4.28 -10.20
CA SER A 29 -3.80 -4.33 -11.53
C SER A 29 -4.00 -5.78 -11.97
N PRO A 30 -5.24 -6.25 -12.17
CA PRO A 30 -5.51 -7.60 -12.67
C PRO A 30 -4.91 -7.84 -14.06
N GLN A 31 -4.69 -6.78 -14.84
CA GLN A 31 -4.13 -6.87 -16.19
C GLN A 31 -2.60 -6.94 -16.21
N HIS A 32 -1.96 -6.82 -15.07
CA HIS A 32 -0.51 -6.83 -14.95
C HIS A 32 0.15 -8.10 -15.52
N HIS A 33 -0.55 -9.23 -15.41
CA HIS A 33 -0.11 -10.52 -15.92
C HIS A 33 -0.23 -10.68 -17.44
N LEU A 34 -0.92 -9.77 -18.12
CA LEU A 34 -1.12 -9.81 -19.57
C LEU A 34 0.02 -9.16 -20.33
N HIS A 35 0.92 -8.46 -19.67
CA HIS A 35 2.06 -7.82 -20.29
C HIS A 35 3.25 -8.79 -20.32
N GLY A 36 3.76 -9.05 -21.52
CA GLY A 36 4.92 -9.92 -21.72
C GLY A 36 6.20 -9.38 -21.06
N PRO A 37 7.25 -10.21 -20.97
CA PRO A 37 8.53 -9.81 -20.39
C PRO A 37 9.08 -8.57 -21.08
N GLY A 38 9.61 -7.62 -20.31
CA GLY A 38 10.20 -6.37 -20.80
C GLY A 38 9.24 -5.18 -20.87
N LYS A 39 7.95 -5.35 -20.60
CA LYS A 39 6.98 -4.25 -20.48
C LYS A 39 6.56 -4.09 -19.03
N SER A 40 7.51 -3.70 -18.20
CA SER A 40 7.23 -3.41 -16.80
C SER A 40 6.40 -2.13 -16.68
N ARG A 41 5.18 -2.25 -16.19
CA ARG A 41 4.40 -1.10 -15.74
C ARG A 41 4.67 -0.90 -14.25
N ILE A 42 5.84 -0.41 -13.92
CA ILE A 42 6.23 -0.18 -12.53
C ILE A 42 5.18 0.67 -11.81
N GLY A 43 4.60 1.66 -12.47
CA GLY A 43 3.55 2.50 -11.93
C GLY A 43 2.22 1.81 -11.59
N GLU A 44 2.04 0.54 -11.95
CA GLU A 44 0.83 -0.23 -11.63
C GLU A 44 1.11 -1.35 -10.61
N GLN A 45 2.31 -1.43 -10.08
CA GLN A 45 2.70 -2.44 -9.10
C GLN A 45 2.40 -1.99 -7.68
N THR A 46 2.26 -2.94 -6.78
CA THR A 46 2.35 -2.68 -5.34
C THR A 46 3.82 -2.44 -4.98
N HIS A 47 4.04 -1.51 -4.04
CA HIS A 47 5.36 -1.33 -3.46
C HIS A 47 5.49 -2.17 -2.19
N GLU A 48 6.45 -3.10 -2.20
CA GLU A 48 6.71 -4.04 -1.10
C GLU A 48 5.47 -4.89 -0.73
N GLY A 49 5.15 -5.06 0.52
CA GLY A 49 4.04 -5.86 0.98
C GLY A 49 2.84 -5.03 1.42
N ILE A 50 2.06 -5.61 2.31
CA ILE A 50 0.94 -4.97 2.98
C ILE A 50 1.26 -4.90 4.47
N SER A 51 1.17 -3.72 5.06
CA SER A 51 1.20 -3.53 6.51
C SER A 51 -0.19 -3.82 7.06
N VAL A 52 -0.32 -4.87 7.85
CA VAL A 52 -1.63 -5.41 8.24
C VAL A 52 -1.91 -5.15 9.71
N TRP A 53 -3.13 -4.74 10.01
CA TRP A 53 -3.65 -4.60 11.37
C TRP A 53 -4.91 -5.45 11.56
N ASN A 54 -4.88 -6.36 12.54
CA ASN A 54 -6.01 -7.20 12.87
C ASN A 54 -7.01 -6.41 13.73
N ARG A 55 -8.24 -6.27 13.22
CA ARG A 55 -9.36 -5.59 13.89
C ARG A 55 -10.43 -6.55 14.41
N GLY A 56 -10.07 -7.83 14.57
CA GLY A 56 -10.95 -8.89 15.06
C GLY A 56 -11.70 -9.59 13.92
N ASN A 57 -12.70 -8.96 13.37
CA ASN A 57 -13.53 -9.52 12.29
C ASN A 57 -13.04 -9.16 10.88
N VAL A 58 -12.09 -8.27 10.77
CA VAL A 58 -11.48 -7.85 9.51
C VAL A 58 -10.01 -7.50 9.73
N LEU A 59 -9.21 -7.78 8.74
CA LEU A 59 -7.85 -7.27 8.62
C LEU A 59 -7.88 -6.04 7.73
N VAL A 60 -7.36 -4.93 8.23
CA VAL A 60 -7.13 -3.73 7.45
C VAL A 60 -5.64 -3.63 7.11
N GLY A 61 -5.33 -3.07 5.97
CA GLY A 61 -3.94 -2.97 5.53
C GLY A 61 -3.67 -1.74 4.69
N ILE A 62 -2.40 -1.34 4.71
CA ILE A 62 -1.87 -0.28 3.88
C ILE A 62 -0.88 -0.89 2.90
N SER A 63 -1.03 -0.54 1.63
CA SER A 63 -0.14 -0.98 0.55
C SER A 63 0.43 0.21 -0.21
N GLY A 64 1.70 0.12 -0.61
CA GLY A 64 2.30 1.13 -1.48
C GLY A 64 1.73 1.06 -2.89
N MET A 65 1.37 2.21 -3.44
CA MET A 65 0.83 2.35 -4.79
C MET A 65 1.86 3.10 -5.66
N TRP A 66 2.56 2.38 -6.52
CA TRP A 66 3.42 3.01 -7.51
C TRP A 66 2.60 3.75 -8.56
N HIS A 67 3.10 4.93 -8.94
CA HIS A 67 2.59 5.71 -10.06
C HIS A 67 3.74 6.13 -10.96
N GLY A 68 3.43 6.43 -12.22
CA GLY A 68 4.38 6.93 -13.20
C GLY A 68 4.81 5.91 -14.24
N THR A 69 5.82 6.28 -15.00
CA THR A 69 6.39 5.45 -16.08
C THR A 69 7.39 4.42 -15.52
N PRO A 70 7.91 3.50 -16.37
CA PRO A 70 8.99 2.59 -15.97
C PRO A 70 10.29 3.28 -15.57
N GLU A 71 10.45 4.58 -15.81
CA GLU A 71 11.66 5.31 -15.49
C GLU A 71 11.63 5.81 -14.04
N TRP A 72 12.69 5.55 -13.30
CA TRP A 72 12.80 5.91 -11.87
C TRP A 72 12.57 7.39 -11.59
N LYS A 73 12.96 8.26 -12.52
CA LYS A 73 12.78 9.72 -12.38
C LYS A 73 11.31 10.18 -12.33
N ASP A 74 10.41 9.34 -12.84
CA ASP A 74 8.99 9.67 -12.95
C ASP A 74 8.13 8.91 -11.92
N LEU A 75 8.78 8.07 -11.10
CA LEU A 75 8.06 7.26 -10.12
C LEU A 75 7.69 8.07 -8.89
N THR A 76 6.48 7.82 -8.42
CA THR A 76 5.98 8.30 -7.14
C THR A 76 5.21 7.20 -6.44
N ILE A 77 5.02 7.31 -5.12
CA ILE A 77 4.33 6.31 -4.32
C ILE A 77 3.34 7.00 -3.40
N ASP A 78 2.08 6.63 -3.52
CA ASP A 78 1.04 6.93 -2.53
C ASP A 78 0.70 5.67 -1.73
N LEU A 79 -0.12 5.77 -0.70
CA LEU A 79 -0.57 4.61 0.06
C LEU A 79 -2.05 4.33 -0.19
N GLY A 80 -2.34 3.08 -0.57
CA GLY A 80 -3.67 2.55 -0.74
C GLY A 80 -4.15 1.79 0.50
N PHE A 81 -5.45 1.56 0.57
CA PHE A 81 -6.11 0.83 1.65
C PHE A 81 -6.68 -0.49 1.13
N VAL A 82 -6.41 -1.56 1.84
CA VAL A 82 -6.89 -2.89 1.51
C VAL A 82 -7.50 -3.57 2.72
N VAL A 83 -8.41 -4.51 2.47
CA VAL A 83 -9.07 -5.30 3.50
C VAL A 83 -9.02 -6.78 3.18
N SER A 84 -9.05 -7.61 4.22
CA SER A 84 -9.14 -9.07 4.11
C SER A 84 -9.91 -9.66 5.29
N ASN A 85 -10.58 -10.80 5.04
CA ASN A 85 -11.21 -11.58 6.10
C ASN A 85 -10.46 -12.89 6.41
N ASP A 86 -9.48 -13.26 5.60
CA ASP A 86 -8.78 -14.55 5.70
C ASP A 86 -7.25 -14.43 5.75
N ALA A 87 -6.70 -13.23 5.70
CA ALA A 87 -5.28 -12.93 5.64
C ALA A 87 -4.56 -13.46 4.36
N VAL A 88 -5.28 -14.09 3.46
CA VAL A 88 -4.73 -14.65 2.22
C VAL A 88 -5.11 -13.81 1.01
N HIS A 89 -6.34 -13.32 0.98
CA HIS A 89 -6.86 -12.53 -0.11
C HIS A 89 -7.18 -11.12 0.37
N PHE A 90 -6.48 -10.15 -0.18
CA PHE A 90 -6.72 -8.73 0.09
C PHE A 90 -7.38 -8.08 -1.13
N ARG A 91 -8.22 -7.09 -0.88
CA ARG A 91 -8.89 -6.31 -1.91
C ARG A 91 -8.95 -4.85 -1.52
N GLU A 92 -8.94 -3.98 -2.50
CA GLU A 92 -9.29 -2.57 -2.32
C GLU A 92 -10.81 -2.46 -2.17
N PRO A 93 -11.34 -1.81 -1.11
CA PRO A 93 -12.77 -1.49 -1.01
C PRO A 93 -13.23 -0.58 -2.14
N VAL A 94 -12.39 0.37 -2.53
CA VAL A 94 -12.56 1.25 -3.68
C VAL A 94 -11.32 1.14 -4.54
N HIS A 95 -11.49 0.69 -5.77
CA HIS A 95 -10.38 0.45 -6.69
C HIS A 95 -9.57 1.73 -6.96
N GLU A 96 -8.24 1.62 -6.87
CA GLU A 96 -7.28 2.71 -7.10
C GLU A 96 -7.47 3.96 -6.21
N HIS A 97 -8.17 3.81 -5.08
CA HIS A 97 -8.34 4.91 -4.13
C HIS A 97 -7.04 5.17 -3.36
N ILE A 98 -6.57 6.40 -3.44
CA ILE A 98 -5.43 6.86 -2.63
C ILE A 98 -5.94 7.17 -1.22
N PHE A 99 -5.53 6.35 -0.25
CA PHE A 99 -5.91 6.50 1.14
C PHE A 99 -5.05 7.57 1.86
N LEU A 100 -3.75 7.54 1.63
CA LEU A 100 -2.83 8.56 2.11
C LEU A 100 -1.97 9.04 0.96
N LYS A 101 -2.16 10.29 0.60
CA LYS A 101 -1.46 10.91 -0.51
C LYS A 101 -0.12 11.46 -0.03
N ARG A 102 0.92 11.30 -0.85
CA ARG A 102 2.22 11.96 -0.65
C ARG A 102 2.08 13.48 -0.64
N GLY A 103 3.07 14.13 -0.08
CA GLY A 103 3.18 15.58 -0.06
C GLY A 103 3.23 16.22 -1.45
N LYS A 104 3.00 17.52 -1.48
CA LYS A 104 3.10 18.34 -2.69
C LYS A 104 4.57 18.56 -3.06
N ASP A 105 4.79 19.15 -4.23
CA ASP A 105 6.13 19.54 -4.65
C ASP A 105 6.77 20.45 -3.58
N ASP A 106 8.06 20.21 -3.34
CA ASP A 106 8.90 20.85 -2.32
C ASP A 106 8.66 20.39 -0.87
N GLU A 107 7.65 19.57 -0.59
CA GLU A 107 7.49 18.92 0.72
C GLU A 107 8.47 17.75 0.87
N TRP A 108 8.76 17.39 2.11
CA TRP A 108 9.78 16.37 2.43
C TRP A 108 9.41 14.96 1.97
N ASP A 109 8.12 14.67 1.84
CA ASP A 109 7.54 13.39 1.44
C ASP A 109 6.93 13.41 0.02
N GLN A 110 7.29 14.40 -0.80
CA GLN A 110 6.76 14.59 -2.16
C GLN A 110 7.01 13.41 -3.10
N GLY A 111 8.07 12.63 -2.87
CA GLY A 111 8.48 11.56 -3.77
C GLY A 111 7.70 10.29 -3.58
N GLY A 112 7.46 9.90 -2.35
CA GLY A 112 6.74 8.67 -2.07
C GLY A 112 6.63 8.33 -0.60
N LEU A 113 5.55 7.65 -0.27
CA LEU A 113 5.26 7.12 1.05
C LEU A 113 5.53 5.62 1.08
N LEU A 114 6.10 5.17 2.18
CA LEU A 114 6.35 3.76 2.46
C LEU A 114 5.48 3.34 3.65
N GLN A 115 4.75 2.25 3.49
CA GLN A 115 3.99 1.68 4.59
C GLN A 115 4.92 1.17 5.68
N ALA A 116 4.64 1.54 6.93
CA ALA A 116 5.29 0.97 8.10
C ALA A 116 4.32 0.06 8.85
N GLN A 117 4.84 -0.87 9.64
CA GLN A 117 4.04 -1.74 10.53
C GLN A 117 3.59 -0.99 11.78
N GLY A 118 3.08 0.23 11.61
CA GLY A 118 2.77 1.13 12.70
C GLY A 118 1.34 1.63 12.63
N PHE A 119 0.43 0.90 13.28
CA PHE A 119 -0.93 1.36 13.56
C PHE A 119 -1.15 1.33 15.05
N GLU A 120 -1.71 2.38 15.61
CA GLU A 120 -2.13 2.39 17.01
C GLU A 120 -3.33 3.30 17.23
N ASN A 121 -4.15 2.96 18.23
CA ASN A 121 -5.19 3.83 18.74
C ASN A 121 -4.69 4.55 19.99
N VAL A 122 -4.70 5.87 19.95
CA VAL A 122 -4.30 6.74 21.06
C VAL A 122 -5.44 7.72 21.35
N GLY A 123 -6.13 7.54 22.48
CA GLY A 123 -7.33 8.32 22.77
C GLY A 123 -8.39 8.16 21.67
N ASP A 124 -8.83 9.26 21.11
CA ASP A 124 -9.86 9.31 20.06
C ASP A 124 -9.29 9.27 18.64
N GLU A 125 -8.02 8.97 18.51
CA GLU A 125 -7.31 8.92 17.21
C GLU A 125 -6.81 7.53 16.90
N THR A 126 -6.79 7.21 15.61
CA THR A 126 -5.95 6.18 15.03
C THR A 126 -4.76 6.86 14.39
N ARG A 127 -3.56 6.41 14.75
CA ARG A 127 -2.29 6.86 14.20
C ARG A 127 -1.73 5.83 13.24
N ILE A 128 -1.26 6.31 12.10
CA ILE A 128 -0.61 5.51 11.07
C ILE A 128 0.79 6.09 10.87
N TYR A 129 1.81 5.31 11.20
CA TYR A 129 3.19 5.68 10.97
C TYR A 129 3.59 5.29 9.56
N TYR A 130 4.29 6.16 8.87
CA TYR A 130 4.79 5.91 7.53
C TYR A 130 6.20 6.44 7.36
N GLY A 131 6.96 5.82 6.47
CA GLY A 131 8.21 6.37 5.98
C GLY A 131 7.97 7.23 4.76
N ALA A 132 8.91 8.09 4.44
CA ALA A 132 8.96 8.75 3.14
C ALA A 132 10.31 8.52 2.48
N TRP A 133 10.25 8.31 1.19
CA TRP A 133 11.42 8.12 0.34
C TRP A 133 11.14 8.69 -1.04
N ASP A 134 12.10 9.38 -1.62
CA ASP A 134 11.97 9.86 -2.99
C ASP A 134 12.66 8.88 -3.96
N PRO A 135 11.92 8.02 -4.66
CA PRO A 135 12.50 7.08 -5.61
C PRO A 135 13.24 7.78 -6.77
N ARG A 136 12.87 9.02 -7.07
CA ARG A 136 13.51 9.82 -8.12
C ARG A 136 14.89 10.33 -7.71
N ALA A 137 15.11 10.42 -6.40
CA ALA A 137 16.37 10.89 -5.81
C ALA A 137 17.38 9.75 -5.54
N TRP A 138 17.12 8.54 -6.01
CA TRP A 138 17.96 7.36 -5.77
C TRP A 138 19.46 7.61 -6.00
N GLN A 139 19.81 8.42 -6.98
CA GLN A 139 21.19 8.73 -7.33
C GLN A 139 21.59 10.17 -7.00
N ASN A 140 20.71 10.95 -6.40
CA ASN A 140 20.93 12.34 -6.08
C ASN A 140 21.15 12.52 -4.58
N SER A 141 22.16 13.29 -4.24
CA SER A 141 22.45 13.69 -2.86
C SER A 141 21.97 15.14 -2.64
N PRO A 142 21.41 15.45 -1.46
CA PRO A 142 21.14 14.56 -0.34
C PRO A 142 19.86 13.74 -0.57
N PRO A 143 19.80 12.52 -0.04
CA PRO A 143 18.58 11.72 -0.07
C PRO A 143 17.50 12.44 0.75
N ARG A 144 16.29 12.51 0.20
CA ARG A 144 15.11 13.01 0.90
C ARG A 144 14.36 11.84 1.51
N GLY A 145 14.03 11.94 2.78
CA GLY A 145 13.28 10.92 3.48
C GLY A 145 13.04 11.29 4.94
N GLY A 146 12.19 10.54 5.58
CA GLY A 146 11.83 10.76 6.98
C GLY A 146 10.73 9.80 7.44
N VAL A 147 10.23 10.06 8.65
CA VAL A 147 9.11 9.34 9.24
C VAL A 147 8.00 10.34 9.53
N GLY A 148 6.78 9.99 9.15
CA GLY A 148 5.59 10.78 9.38
C GLY A 148 4.53 10.00 10.16
N ILE A 149 3.56 10.74 10.67
CA ILE A 149 2.37 10.22 11.32
C ILE A 149 1.16 10.83 10.64
N ALA A 150 0.29 9.99 10.10
CA ALA A 150 -1.05 10.38 9.69
C ALA A 150 -2.04 10.04 10.80
N THR A 151 -3.03 10.89 11.01
CA THR A 151 -4.07 10.68 12.02
C THR A 151 -5.45 10.72 11.38
N LEU A 152 -6.34 9.90 11.91
CA LEU A 152 -7.77 9.92 11.60
C LEU A 152 -8.56 9.71 12.89
N PRO A 153 -9.85 10.05 12.93
CA PRO A 153 -10.69 9.69 14.07
C PRO A 153 -10.65 8.18 14.31
N ARG A 154 -10.67 7.78 15.57
CA ARG A 154 -10.45 6.39 15.98
C ARG A 154 -11.28 5.40 15.17
N ASP A 155 -10.58 4.46 14.51
CA ASP A 155 -11.14 3.38 13.68
C ASP A 155 -11.99 3.83 12.47
N ARG A 156 -11.90 5.09 12.07
CA ARG A 156 -12.67 5.66 10.96
C ARG A 156 -11.90 5.56 9.63
N PHE A 157 -11.67 4.34 9.15
CA PHE A 157 -10.95 4.10 7.89
C PHE A 157 -11.80 4.35 6.64
N ALA A 158 -13.13 4.17 6.75
CA ALA A 158 -14.08 4.40 5.68
C ALA A 158 -15.49 4.58 6.25
N ASP A 159 -16.32 5.31 5.53
CA ASP A 159 -17.74 5.46 5.81
C ASP A 159 -18.56 4.88 4.63
N LEU A 160 -19.71 4.30 4.95
CA LEU A 160 -20.71 3.95 3.97
C LEU A 160 -21.56 5.18 3.67
N VAL A 161 -21.48 5.67 2.44
CA VAL A 161 -22.32 6.78 1.98
C VAL A 161 -23.42 6.18 1.10
N VAL A 162 -24.69 6.52 1.41
CA VAL A 162 -25.82 6.15 0.56
C VAL A 162 -25.76 7.01 -0.69
N ASP A 163 -25.66 6.38 -1.85
CA ASP A 163 -25.78 7.08 -3.12
C ASP A 163 -27.25 7.46 -3.36
N GLU A 164 -27.59 8.72 -3.13
CA GLU A 164 -28.94 9.25 -3.33
C GLU A 164 -29.34 9.33 -4.80
N THR A 165 -28.43 9.06 -5.73
CA THR A 165 -28.71 9.10 -7.18
C THR A 165 -29.36 7.82 -7.72
N THR A 166 -29.34 6.73 -6.95
CA THR A 166 -30.03 5.47 -7.28
C THR A 166 -31.45 5.45 -6.69
N LYS A 167 -32.35 6.19 -7.30
CA LYS A 167 -33.82 6.05 -7.12
C LYS A 167 -34.43 5.39 -8.32
#